data_5c841a078c348a95a2a19c9d61d06323
#
_entry.id   5c841a078c348a95a2a19c9d61d06323
#
_cell.length_a   1.000
_cell.length_b   1.000
_cell.length_c   1.000
_cell.angle_alpha   90.00
_cell.angle_beta   90.00
_cell.angle_gamma   90.00
#
_symmetry.space_group_name_H-M   'P 1'
#
loop_
_entity.id
_entity.type
_entity.pdbx_description
1 polymer ?
#
loop_
_entity_poly.entity_id
_entity_poly.type
_entity_poly.pdbx_seq_one_letter_code
_entity_poly.pdbx_strand_id
1 'polypeptide(L)'
;MENSWEYKRLTDLGSFSRGVSKHRPRNDLSLFKNGKYPFVQTGDVKRANLYINSNSEFYNEKGLSQSKLWPKGTLCITIAANIAETGILAYPMCFPDSIVGFTANKKVSSESFMYYIFEYLKQQIQNQASGSIQDNINIEYLTNLNLRVPEKKTQDKIVDTLSILDKKISSNYAIVNKLQLMSLTIYDYWFLQFEFPNEEGKPYKSSGGKMVWNEELQREIPEGWTSTRLKDIIVENPKSKIKVSDVKNDGEIPFFTSGVDILSTNESIVSGLNCYLNTGGNADVKYYYGEASYSTDTWCITAENETKYILPFVLNKIKPSMDKVFFQGTGLRHLQKNLLREYQFCLPDSNVVKEFSKLASDIFKKQHCLLEENKKLESLKQFLLPLLMNGQVTVGE
;
A
#
# COMPACT_ATOMS: atom_id res chain seq x y z
N MET A 1 -34.89 -3.99 25.72
CA MET A 1 -35.57 -3.48 24.51
C MET A 1 -34.94 -4.21 23.32
N GLU A 2 -35.74 -4.99 22.58
CA GLU A 2 -35.31 -5.66 21.38
C GLU A 2 -34.83 -4.58 20.39
N ASN A 3 -33.57 -4.66 19.95
CA ASN A 3 -33.09 -3.81 18.87
C ASN A 3 -33.92 -4.11 17.62
N SER A 4 -34.86 -3.22 17.27
CA SER A 4 -35.71 -3.41 16.10
C SER A 4 -34.88 -3.22 14.82
N TRP A 5 -34.64 -4.31 14.12
CA TRP A 5 -34.04 -4.29 12.79
C TRP A 5 -35.12 -4.21 11.74
N GLU A 6 -35.07 -3.21 10.86
CA GLU A 6 -36.01 -2.97 9.79
C GLU A 6 -35.38 -3.12 8.41
N TYR A 7 -36.17 -3.51 7.41
CA TYR A 7 -35.74 -3.49 6.02
C TYR A 7 -36.00 -2.11 5.42
N LYS A 8 -34.96 -1.48 4.87
CA LYS A 8 -35.04 -0.16 4.24
C LYS A 8 -34.34 -0.20 2.88
N ARG A 9 -34.84 0.60 1.94
CA ARG A 9 -34.14 0.82 0.66
C ARG A 9 -33.06 1.87 0.83
N LEU A 10 -32.11 1.87 -0.09
CA LEU A 10 -31.04 2.87 -0.11
C LEU A 10 -31.61 4.31 -0.16
N THR A 11 -32.70 4.51 -0.87
CA THR A 11 -33.42 5.80 -0.95
C THR A 11 -34.01 6.28 0.38
N ASP A 12 -34.33 5.38 1.30
CA ASP A 12 -34.87 5.72 2.62
C ASP A 12 -33.74 6.20 3.56
N LEU A 13 -32.50 5.78 3.27
CA LEU A 13 -31.33 6.05 4.09
C LEU A 13 -30.56 7.31 3.65
N GLY A 14 -30.77 7.78 2.44
CA GLY A 14 -30.10 8.98 1.92
C GLY A 14 -30.36 9.23 0.44
N SER A 15 -29.62 10.17 -0.10
CA SER A 15 -29.63 10.50 -1.54
C SER A 15 -28.37 9.99 -2.22
N PHE A 16 -28.49 9.57 -3.48
CA PHE A 16 -27.35 9.10 -4.26
C PHE A 16 -27.51 9.46 -5.74
N SER A 17 -26.38 9.66 -6.40
CA SER A 17 -26.34 9.85 -7.85
C SER A 17 -24.97 9.46 -8.40
N ARG A 18 -24.93 9.18 -9.70
CA ARG A 18 -23.66 8.93 -10.39
C ARG A 18 -22.75 10.14 -10.37
N GLY A 19 -21.46 9.92 -10.33
CA GLY A 19 -20.46 10.92 -10.66
C GLY A 19 -20.66 11.45 -12.08
N VAL A 20 -19.98 12.53 -12.40
CA VAL A 20 -20.16 13.23 -13.68
C VAL A 20 -18.82 13.35 -14.41
N SER A 21 -18.80 12.83 -15.64
CA SER A 21 -17.69 12.99 -16.59
C SER A 21 -18.27 12.98 -18.00
N LYS A 22 -18.59 14.18 -18.53
CA LYS A 22 -19.28 14.35 -19.81
C LYS A 22 -18.35 14.31 -21.01
N HIS A 23 -17.10 14.78 -20.84
CA HIS A 23 -16.12 14.87 -21.93
C HIS A 23 -15.66 13.49 -22.38
N ARG A 24 -15.40 13.37 -23.69
CA ARG A 24 -14.81 12.17 -24.32
C ARG A 24 -13.67 12.59 -25.24
N PRO A 25 -12.52 11.88 -25.25
CA PRO A 25 -12.20 10.74 -24.37
C PRO A 25 -11.98 11.19 -22.92
N ARG A 26 -12.25 10.30 -21.96
CA ARG A 26 -12.12 10.62 -20.51
C ARG A 26 -10.70 10.96 -20.07
N ASN A 27 -9.71 10.43 -20.77
CA ASN A 27 -8.27 10.63 -20.51
C ASN A 27 -7.66 11.78 -21.33
N ASP A 28 -8.48 12.70 -21.87
CA ASP A 28 -7.98 13.89 -22.57
C ASP A 28 -7.11 14.73 -21.61
N LEU A 29 -5.82 14.84 -21.92
CA LEU A 29 -4.84 15.57 -21.12
C LEU A 29 -5.20 17.05 -20.90
N SER A 30 -6.03 17.63 -21.79
CA SER A 30 -6.51 19.01 -21.63
C SER A 30 -7.39 19.22 -20.39
N LEU A 31 -7.93 18.16 -19.79
CA LEU A 31 -8.73 18.21 -18.57
C LEU A 31 -7.89 18.22 -17.29
N PHE A 32 -6.64 17.75 -17.38
CA PHE A 32 -5.77 17.48 -16.24
C PHE A 32 -4.57 18.43 -16.15
N LYS A 33 -4.16 19.03 -17.27
CA LYS A 33 -2.98 19.92 -17.32
C LYS A 33 -3.13 21.08 -16.32
N ASN A 34 -2.17 21.20 -15.39
CA ASN A 34 -2.18 22.14 -14.27
C ASN A 34 -3.43 22.01 -13.37
N GLY A 35 -3.87 20.77 -13.15
CA GLY A 35 -5.06 20.45 -12.35
C GLY A 35 -4.95 20.88 -10.89
N LYS A 36 -6.07 21.34 -10.33
CA LYS A 36 -6.20 21.78 -8.93
C LYS A 36 -7.29 21.04 -8.17
N TYR A 37 -8.28 20.50 -8.89
CA TYR A 37 -9.44 19.83 -8.29
C TYR A 37 -9.19 18.32 -8.23
N PRO A 38 -9.12 17.73 -7.04
CA PRO A 38 -8.87 16.29 -6.89
C PRO A 38 -9.90 15.46 -7.68
N PHE A 39 -9.40 14.48 -8.44
CA PHE A 39 -10.21 13.57 -9.22
C PHE A 39 -9.91 12.14 -8.80
N VAL A 40 -10.95 11.43 -8.36
CA VAL A 40 -10.89 10.05 -7.84
C VAL A 40 -11.33 9.08 -8.92
N GLN A 41 -10.56 8.03 -9.12
CA GLN A 41 -10.90 6.90 -9.96
C GLN A 41 -11.29 5.67 -9.14
N THR A 42 -11.87 4.65 -9.78
CA THR A 42 -12.27 3.40 -9.10
C THR A 42 -11.10 2.70 -8.39
N GLY A 43 -9.88 2.82 -8.93
CA GLY A 43 -8.66 2.31 -8.29
C GLY A 43 -8.29 3.05 -7.01
N ASP A 44 -8.59 4.35 -6.91
CA ASP A 44 -8.35 5.12 -5.68
C ASP A 44 -9.33 4.69 -4.59
N VAL A 45 -10.61 4.45 -4.96
CA VAL A 45 -11.62 3.92 -4.02
C VAL A 45 -11.21 2.55 -3.49
N LYS A 46 -10.76 1.64 -4.37
CA LYS A 46 -10.30 0.30 -3.99
C LYS A 46 -9.12 0.34 -3.00
N ARG A 47 -8.21 1.31 -3.15
CA ARG A 47 -7.06 1.47 -2.25
C ARG A 47 -7.40 2.16 -0.93
N ALA A 48 -8.60 2.72 -0.81
CA ALA A 48 -9.01 3.41 0.40
C ALA A 48 -9.32 2.40 1.52
N ASN A 49 -8.94 2.77 2.76
CA ASN A 49 -9.45 2.16 3.96
C ASN A 49 -10.36 3.19 4.64
N LEU A 50 -11.64 2.97 4.71
CA LEU A 50 -12.70 3.86 5.18
C LEU A 50 -12.71 5.24 4.50
N TYR A 51 -11.57 5.98 4.50
CA TYR A 51 -11.46 7.31 3.92
C TYR A 51 -10.56 7.33 2.69
N ILE A 52 -11.02 8.01 1.62
CA ILE A 52 -10.21 8.33 0.45
C ILE A 52 -9.38 9.58 0.79
N ASN A 53 -8.13 9.36 1.19
CA ASN A 53 -7.18 10.40 1.64
C ASN A 53 -6.23 10.86 0.53
N SER A 54 -6.24 10.22 -0.63
CA SER A 54 -5.38 10.53 -1.76
C SER A 54 -6.12 10.29 -3.07
N ASN A 55 -5.65 10.91 -4.11
CA ASN A 55 -6.17 10.79 -5.48
C ASN A 55 -4.98 10.74 -6.44
N SER A 56 -5.14 10.05 -7.56
CA SER A 56 -4.10 9.90 -8.56
C SER A 56 -4.01 11.07 -9.54
N GLU A 57 -5.10 11.80 -9.73
CA GLU A 57 -5.22 12.85 -10.75
C GLU A 57 -5.93 14.11 -10.24
N PHE A 58 -5.74 15.22 -10.96
CA PHE A 58 -6.38 16.49 -10.65
C PHE A 58 -6.98 17.09 -11.91
N TYR A 59 -8.25 17.49 -11.87
CA TYR A 59 -8.89 18.29 -12.90
C TYR A 59 -8.46 19.77 -12.82
N ASN A 60 -8.38 20.42 -13.97
CA ASN A 60 -8.34 21.87 -14.07
C ASN A 60 -9.77 22.43 -14.21
N GLU A 61 -9.91 23.75 -14.48
CA GLU A 61 -11.21 24.40 -14.66
C GLU A 61 -12.06 23.78 -15.77
N LYS A 62 -11.44 23.36 -16.89
CA LYS A 62 -12.12 22.66 -17.98
C LYS A 62 -12.60 21.27 -17.53
N GLY A 63 -11.80 20.56 -16.76
CA GLY A 63 -12.17 19.28 -16.17
C GLY A 63 -13.33 19.43 -15.18
N LEU A 64 -13.28 20.42 -14.29
CA LEU A 64 -14.36 20.70 -13.35
C LEU A 64 -15.67 21.08 -14.05
N SER A 65 -15.63 21.92 -15.11
CA SER A 65 -16.83 22.40 -15.82
C SER A 65 -17.68 21.28 -16.44
N GLN A 66 -17.08 20.12 -16.73
CA GLN A 66 -17.74 18.94 -17.27
C GLN A 66 -18.00 17.86 -16.21
N SER A 67 -17.66 18.11 -14.96
CA SER A 67 -17.77 17.20 -13.82
C SER A 67 -18.61 17.81 -12.69
N LYS A 68 -18.54 17.24 -11.51
CA LYS A 68 -19.15 17.74 -10.28
C LYS A 68 -18.15 17.58 -9.14
N LEU A 69 -17.96 18.66 -8.38
CA LEU A 69 -17.21 18.61 -7.14
C LEU A 69 -18.15 18.13 -6.01
N TRP A 70 -17.85 16.98 -5.44
CA TRP A 70 -18.59 16.40 -4.35
C TRP A 70 -18.02 16.84 -3.00
N PRO A 71 -18.83 17.06 -1.98
CA PRO A 71 -18.36 17.52 -0.69
C PRO A 71 -17.61 16.41 0.06
N LYS A 72 -16.75 16.81 1.00
CA LYS A 72 -16.20 15.95 2.04
C LYS A 72 -17.31 15.15 2.71
N GLY A 73 -17.02 13.88 3.03
CA GLY A 73 -17.99 12.99 3.70
C GLY A 73 -18.91 12.24 2.75
N THR A 74 -18.89 12.51 1.43
CA THR A 74 -19.64 11.69 0.47
C THR A 74 -19.09 10.26 0.45
N LEU A 75 -19.95 9.25 0.59
CA LEU A 75 -19.59 7.85 0.38
C LEU A 75 -19.55 7.55 -1.12
N CYS A 76 -18.41 7.12 -1.62
CA CYS A 76 -18.23 6.63 -2.98
C CYS A 76 -18.45 5.12 -3.04
N ILE A 77 -19.21 4.65 -4.04
CA ILE A 77 -19.50 3.25 -4.30
C ILE A 77 -19.16 2.99 -5.77
N THR A 78 -18.24 2.11 -6.07
CA THR A 78 -17.89 1.80 -7.45
C THR A 78 -18.90 0.83 -8.07
N ILE A 79 -19.34 1.14 -9.29
CA ILE A 79 -20.36 0.36 -10.02
C ILE A 79 -19.82 -0.26 -11.31
N ALA A 80 -18.59 0.07 -11.69
CA ALA A 80 -17.90 -0.46 -12.87
C ALA A 80 -16.42 -0.65 -12.56
N ALA A 81 -15.74 -1.52 -13.28
CA ALA A 81 -14.35 -1.94 -13.05
C ALA A 81 -14.20 -2.64 -11.68
N ASN A 82 -13.71 -1.99 -10.66
CA ASN A 82 -13.63 -2.56 -9.31
C ASN A 82 -14.98 -2.46 -8.60
N ILE A 83 -15.91 -3.37 -8.87
CA ILE A 83 -17.29 -3.31 -8.39
C ILE A 83 -17.39 -3.45 -6.87
N ALA A 84 -18.33 -2.66 -6.27
CA ALA A 84 -18.64 -2.66 -4.82
C ALA A 84 -17.45 -2.26 -3.93
N GLU A 85 -16.44 -1.59 -4.47
CA GLU A 85 -15.46 -0.92 -3.62
C GLU A 85 -16.08 0.36 -3.05
N THR A 86 -15.75 0.67 -1.79
CA THR A 86 -16.32 1.82 -1.09
C THR A 86 -15.25 2.66 -0.40
N GLY A 87 -15.55 3.95 -0.24
CA GLY A 87 -14.70 4.88 0.50
C GLY A 87 -15.38 6.22 0.70
N ILE A 88 -15.08 6.90 1.80
CA ILE A 88 -15.64 8.20 2.15
C ILE A 88 -14.65 9.30 1.79
N LEU A 89 -15.07 10.32 1.06
CA LEU A 89 -14.22 11.44 0.68
C LEU A 89 -13.68 12.19 1.92
N ALA A 90 -12.35 12.25 2.07
CA ALA A 90 -11.71 13.00 3.16
C ALA A 90 -11.71 14.51 2.93
N TYR A 91 -11.83 14.97 1.69
CA TYR A 91 -11.93 16.37 1.24
C TYR A 91 -12.77 16.43 -0.04
N PRO A 92 -13.17 17.62 -0.53
CA PRO A 92 -13.98 17.70 -1.75
C PRO A 92 -13.23 17.16 -2.98
N MET A 93 -13.88 16.28 -3.77
CA MET A 93 -13.27 15.61 -4.92
C MET A 93 -14.29 15.45 -6.06
N CYS A 94 -13.80 15.39 -7.30
CA CYS A 94 -14.57 14.95 -8.47
C CYS A 94 -14.39 13.44 -8.68
N PHE A 95 -15.38 12.80 -9.29
CA PHE A 95 -15.28 11.40 -9.74
C PHE A 95 -16.20 11.11 -10.93
N PRO A 96 -15.87 10.06 -11.75
CA PRO A 96 -16.59 9.72 -12.97
C PRO A 96 -17.90 8.97 -12.68
N ASP A 97 -18.69 8.76 -13.73
CA ASP A 97 -19.95 8.04 -13.75
C ASP A 97 -19.85 6.53 -13.41
N SER A 98 -18.64 5.98 -13.31
CA SER A 98 -18.35 4.65 -12.77
C SER A 98 -18.39 4.57 -11.24
N ILE A 99 -18.58 5.71 -10.57
CA ILE A 99 -18.72 5.82 -9.12
C ILE A 99 -20.04 6.48 -8.81
N VAL A 100 -20.76 5.96 -7.82
CA VAL A 100 -21.96 6.56 -7.22
C VAL A 100 -21.57 7.25 -5.94
N GLY A 101 -21.96 8.52 -5.78
CA GLY A 101 -21.84 9.26 -4.53
C GLY A 101 -23.13 9.13 -3.73
N PHE A 102 -23.01 8.75 -2.47
CA PHE A 102 -24.11 8.66 -1.51
C PHE A 102 -23.92 9.65 -0.36
N THR A 103 -25.01 10.34 0.01
CA THR A 103 -25.07 11.23 1.16
C THR A 103 -26.21 10.80 2.07
N ALA A 104 -25.89 10.42 3.31
CA ALA A 104 -26.88 9.88 4.25
C ALA A 104 -27.87 10.95 4.75
N ASN A 105 -29.10 10.53 4.96
CA ASN A 105 -30.03 11.28 5.81
C ASN A 105 -29.61 11.08 7.28
N LYS A 106 -29.05 12.12 7.88
CA LYS A 106 -28.47 12.08 9.23
C LYS A 106 -29.42 11.69 10.33
N LYS A 107 -30.74 11.83 10.10
CA LYS A 107 -31.76 11.40 11.06
C LYS A 107 -31.94 9.88 11.12
N VAL A 108 -31.61 9.16 10.05
CA VAL A 108 -31.89 7.72 9.91
C VAL A 108 -30.62 6.87 9.66
N SER A 109 -29.52 7.47 9.18
CA SER A 109 -28.26 6.74 8.92
C SER A 109 -27.04 7.67 8.91
N SER A 110 -25.87 7.11 8.58
CA SER A 110 -24.62 7.83 8.36
C SER A 110 -23.82 7.19 7.22
N GLU A 111 -22.95 7.95 6.57
CA GLU A 111 -22.08 7.44 5.51
C GLU A 111 -21.15 6.34 6.05
N SER A 112 -20.67 6.46 7.29
CA SER A 112 -19.83 5.45 7.91
C SER A 112 -20.59 4.13 8.14
N PHE A 113 -21.85 4.18 8.56
CA PHE A 113 -22.66 2.97 8.70
C PHE A 113 -22.94 2.33 7.34
N MET A 114 -23.24 3.15 6.33
CA MET A 114 -23.44 2.68 4.96
C MET A 114 -22.16 2.08 4.36
N TYR A 115 -21.00 2.65 4.67
CA TYR A 115 -19.72 2.05 4.30
C TYR A 115 -19.62 0.60 4.81
N TYR A 116 -19.91 0.35 6.10
CA TYR A 116 -19.82 -1.01 6.66
C TYR A 116 -20.92 -1.95 6.12
N ILE A 117 -22.11 -1.44 5.80
CA ILE A 117 -23.13 -2.24 5.09
C ILE A 117 -22.59 -2.72 3.74
N PHE A 118 -22.00 -1.82 2.94
CA PHE A 118 -21.48 -2.18 1.64
C PHE A 118 -20.26 -3.11 1.76
N GLU A 119 -19.38 -2.91 2.73
CA GLU A 119 -18.30 -3.85 3.02
C GLU A 119 -18.84 -5.25 3.38
N TYR A 120 -19.88 -5.33 4.19
CA TYR A 120 -20.55 -6.60 4.53
C TYR A 120 -21.19 -7.25 3.30
N LEU A 121 -21.84 -6.50 2.43
CA LEU A 121 -22.54 -6.99 1.25
C LEU A 121 -21.61 -7.15 0.03
N LYS A 122 -20.37 -6.71 0.10
CA LYS A 122 -19.44 -6.62 -1.03
C LYS A 122 -19.36 -7.89 -1.84
N GLN A 123 -19.11 -9.03 -1.20
CA GLN A 123 -18.98 -10.32 -1.89
C GLN A 123 -20.29 -10.74 -2.58
N GLN A 124 -21.44 -10.51 -1.94
CA GLN A 124 -22.75 -10.79 -2.52
C GLN A 124 -22.98 -9.93 -3.77
N ILE A 125 -22.67 -8.65 -3.71
CA ILE A 125 -22.82 -7.71 -4.81
C ILE A 125 -21.88 -8.09 -5.97
N GLN A 126 -20.63 -8.42 -5.68
CA GLN A 126 -19.65 -8.85 -6.68
C GLN A 126 -20.04 -10.16 -7.36
N ASN A 127 -20.50 -11.15 -6.62
CA ASN A 127 -20.96 -12.44 -7.19
C ASN A 127 -22.14 -12.24 -8.12
N GLN A 128 -23.04 -11.32 -7.80
CA GLN A 128 -24.20 -11.04 -8.65
C GLN A 128 -23.83 -10.27 -9.92
N ALA A 129 -22.81 -9.41 -9.85
CA ALA A 129 -22.26 -8.71 -11.00
C ALA A 129 -21.56 -9.67 -11.99
N SER A 130 -20.78 -10.63 -11.47
CA SER A 130 -20.06 -11.63 -12.28
C SER A 130 -20.97 -12.58 -13.06
N GLY A 131 -22.24 -12.69 -12.68
CA GLY A 131 -23.28 -13.44 -13.42
C GLY A 131 -24.00 -12.64 -14.51
N SER A 132 -23.71 -11.35 -14.64
CA SER A 132 -24.31 -10.48 -15.65
C SER A 132 -23.41 -10.35 -16.89
N ILE A 133 -24.03 -10.21 -18.08
CA ILE A 133 -23.32 -10.10 -19.38
C ILE A 133 -22.38 -8.85 -19.45
N GLN A 134 -22.42 -7.95 -18.50
CA GLN A 134 -21.74 -6.65 -18.57
C GLN A 134 -20.79 -6.30 -17.41
N ASP A 135 -20.43 -7.17 -16.49
CA ASP A 135 -19.52 -6.87 -15.36
C ASP A 135 -19.74 -5.47 -14.71
N ASN A 136 -20.99 -4.99 -14.67
CA ASN A 136 -21.37 -3.69 -14.15
C ASN A 136 -22.63 -3.81 -13.30
N ILE A 137 -22.68 -3.03 -12.22
CA ILE A 137 -23.92 -2.84 -11.45
C ILE A 137 -24.61 -1.56 -11.93
N ASN A 138 -25.90 -1.64 -12.20
CA ASN A 138 -26.67 -0.44 -12.51
C ASN A 138 -27.18 0.24 -11.21
N ILE A 139 -27.60 1.48 -11.33
CA ILE A 139 -28.19 2.24 -10.20
C ILE A 139 -29.48 1.57 -9.71
N GLU A 140 -30.26 0.99 -10.59
CA GLU A 140 -31.51 0.31 -10.25
C GLU A 140 -31.28 -0.86 -9.30
N TYR A 141 -30.19 -1.63 -9.50
CA TYR A 141 -29.78 -2.67 -8.56
C TYR A 141 -29.54 -2.10 -7.15
N LEU A 142 -28.74 -1.02 -7.05
CA LEU A 142 -28.47 -0.38 -5.74
C LEU A 142 -29.77 0.16 -5.11
N THR A 143 -30.67 0.71 -5.91
CA THR A 143 -31.96 1.24 -5.44
C THR A 143 -32.83 0.13 -4.85
N ASN A 144 -32.81 -1.06 -5.45
CA ASN A 144 -33.63 -2.19 -5.08
C ASN A 144 -33.02 -3.06 -3.97
N LEU A 145 -31.82 -2.72 -3.47
CA LEU A 145 -31.25 -3.42 -2.33
C LEU A 145 -32.13 -3.24 -1.08
N ASN A 146 -32.54 -4.36 -0.52
CA ASN A 146 -33.22 -4.42 0.77
C ASN A 146 -32.17 -4.54 1.89
N LEU A 147 -31.90 -3.43 2.56
CA LEU A 147 -30.90 -3.32 3.60
C LEU A 147 -31.56 -3.52 4.96
N ARG A 148 -31.09 -4.51 5.70
CA ARG A 148 -31.52 -4.72 7.09
C ARG A 148 -30.73 -3.77 7.98
N VAL A 149 -31.40 -2.83 8.63
CA VAL A 149 -30.76 -1.77 9.42
C VAL A 149 -31.40 -1.65 10.80
N PRO A 150 -30.59 -1.44 11.86
CA PRO A 150 -31.13 -1.16 13.21
C PRO A 150 -31.46 0.33 13.35
N GLU A 151 -32.00 0.70 14.47
CA GLU A 151 -32.18 2.10 14.86
C GLU A 151 -30.86 2.88 14.84
N LYS A 152 -30.92 4.19 14.63
CA LYS A 152 -29.74 5.06 14.46
C LYS A 152 -28.73 4.94 15.60
N LYS A 153 -29.20 4.86 16.86
CA LYS A 153 -28.30 4.71 18.03
C LYS A 153 -27.46 3.42 17.95
N THR A 154 -28.06 2.32 17.53
CA THR A 154 -27.35 1.05 17.33
C THR A 154 -26.39 1.12 16.15
N GLN A 155 -26.78 1.78 15.03
CA GLN A 155 -25.87 2.03 13.91
C GLN A 155 -24.61 2.78 14.38
N ASP A 156 -24.77 3.82 15.20
CA ASP A 156 -23.63 4.61 15.70
C ASP A 156 -22.70 3.78 16.58
N LYS A 157 -23.23 2.94 17.48
CA LYS A 157 -22.41 2.02 18.29
C LYS A 157 -21.61 1.02 17.42
N ILE A 158 -22.23 0.49 16.37
CA ILE A 158 -21.55 -0.40 15.42
C ILE A 158 -20.41 0.35 14.71
N VAL A 159 -20.69 1.57 14.22
CA VAL A 159 -19.68 2.42 13.58
C VAL A 159 -18.53 2.73 14.53
N ASP A 160 -18.81 3.11 15.76
CA ASP A 160 -17.79 3.43 16.76
C ASP A 160 -16.88 2.24 17.00
N THR A 161 -17.43 1.03 17.15
CA THR A 161 -16.67 -0.19 17.35
C THR A 161 -15.75 -0.51 16.15
N LEU A 162 -16.31 -0.55 14.96
CA LEU A 162 -15.53 -0.92 13.75
C LEU A 162 -14.54 0.19 13.35
N SER A 163 -14.88 1.45 13.52
CA SER A 163 -14.01 2.58 13.17
C SER A 163 -12.78 2.69 14.06
N ILE A 164 -12.82 2.19 15.30
CA ILE A 164 -11.65 2.11 16.16
C ILE A 164 -10.61 1.17 15.53
N LEU A 165 -11.05 0.02 15.00
CA LEU A 165 -10.16 -0.92 14.31
C LEU A 165 -9.55 -0.28 13.06
N ASP A 166 -10.37 0.35 12.21
CA ASP A 166 -9.90 1.03 11.00
C ASP A 166 -8.92 2.18 11.30
N LYS A 167 -9.19 2.97 12.34
CA LYS A 167 -8.28 4.04 12.79
C LYS A 167 -6.95 3.47 13.26
N LYS A 168 -6.96 2.36 14.00
CA LYS A 168 -5.73 1.73 14.50
C LYS A 168 -4.92 1.14 13.35
N ILE A 169 -5.56 0.43 12.41
CA ILE A 169 -4.93 -0.10 11.20
C ILE A 169 -4.27 1.04 10.39
N SER A 170 -5.04 2.10 10.13
CA SER A 170 -4.53 3.26 9.36
C SER A 170 -3.37 3.96 10.07
N SER A 171 -3.44 4.11 11.40
CA SER A 171 -2.36 4.68 12.20
C SER A 171 -1.09 3.83 12.12
N ASN A 172 -1.22 2.52 12.21
CA ASN A 172 -0.09 1.60 12.10
C ASN A 172 0.58 1.71 10.72
N TYR A 173 -0.20 1.72 9.62
CA TYR A 173 0.35 1.93 8.27
C TYR A 173 1.06 3.30 8.14
N ALA A 174 0.48 4.36 8.71
CA ALA A 174 1.13 5.68 8.71
C ALA A 174 2.47 5.67 9.45
N ILE A 175 2.56 4.95 10.58
CA ILE A 175 3.82 4.80 11.33
C ILE A 175 4.82 3.97 10.51
N VAL A 176 4.41 2.86 9.89
CA VAL A 176 5.27 2.04 9.02
C VAL A 176 5.88 2.89 7.90
N ASN A 177 5.07 3.69 7.21
CA ASN A 177 5.54 4.58 6.15
C ASN A 177 6.51 5.65 6.65
N LYS A 178 6.25 6.25 7.82
CA LYS A 178 7.17 7.22 8.43
C LYS A 178 8.50 6.58 8.83
N LEU A 179 8.48 5.38 9.40
CA LEU A 179 9.68 4.64 9.75
C LEU A 179 10.51 4.29 8.50
N GLN A 180 9.85 3.93 7.40
CA GLN A 180 10.52 3.70 6.12
C GLN A 180 11.20 4.96 5.59
N LEU A 181 10.51 6.09 5.55
CA LEU A 181 11.09 7.37 5.12
C LEU A 181 12.24 7.81 6.03
N MET A 182 12.08 7.63 7.34
CA MET A 182 13.14 7.94 8.31
C MET A 182 14.39 7.10 8.06
N SER A 183 14.24 5.78 7.86
CA SER A 183 15.38 4.90 7.60
C SER A 183 16.11 5.25 6.29
N LEU A 184 15.38 5.60 5.23
CA LEU A 184 15.95 6.08 3.98
C LEU A 184 16.71 7.39 4.18
N THR A 185 16.15 8.34 4.95
CA THR A 185 16.79 9.63 5.25
C THR A 185 18.08 9.44 6.05
N ILE A 186 18.04 8.57 7.08
CA ILE A 186 19.24 8.27 7.88
C ILE A 186 20.31 7.62 7.00
N TYR A 187 19.93 6.65 6.14
CA TYR A 187 20.86 6.04 5.20
C TYR A 187 21.51 7.08 4.28
N ASP A 188 20.71 7.98 3.68
CA ASP A 188 21.22 9.04 2.80
C ASP A 188 22.18 9.99 3.55
N TYR A 189 21.84 10.36 4.75
CA TYR A 189 22.66 11.24 5.58
C TYR A 189 23.99 10.58 5.95
N TRP A 190 23.96 9.31 6.39
CA TRP A 190 25.17 8.62 6.82
C TRP A 190 26.06 8.17 5.66
N PHE A 191 25.48 7.59 4.59
CA PHE A 191 26.26 6.86 3.56
C PHE A 191 26.41 7.60 2.24
N LEU A 192 25.59 8.58 1.95
CA LEU A 192 25.72 9.39 0.74
C LEU A 192 26.30 10.76 1.02
N GLN A 193 25.92 11.39 2.15
CA GLN A 193 26.45 12.68 2.58
C GLN A 193 27.67 12.53 3.49
N PHE A 194 27.91 11.34 4.02
CA PHE A 194 29.01 10.99 4.95
C PHE A 194 28.92 11.71 6.29
N GLU A 195 27.70 11.97 6.75
CA GLU A 195 27.41 12.65 8.03
C GLU A 195 26.99 11.68 9.14
N PHE A 196 27.60 10.47 9.15
CA PHE A 196 27.44 9.54 10.27
C PHE A 196 28.11 10.12 11.54
N PRO A 197 27.67 9.73 12.76
CA PRO A 197 28.23 10.23 13.99
C PRO A 197 29.72 9.86 14.12
N ASN A 198 30.55 10.85 14.41
CA ASN A 198 31.95 10.63 14.83
C ASN A 198 32.01 10.24 16.32
N GLU A 199 33.20 10.06 16.88
CA GLU A 199 33.43 9.70 18.29
C GLU A 199 32.81 10.69 19.29
N GLU A 200 32.61 11.96 18.89
CA GLU A 200 31.95 12.99 19.69
C GLU A 200 30.42 13.05 19.44
N GLY A 201 29.88 12.18 18.60
CA GLY A 201 28.47 12.19 18.19
C GLY A 201 28.09 13.32 17.20
N LYS A 202 29.08 14.02 16.64
CA LYS A 202 28.91 15.07 15.63
C LYS A 202 28.92 14.49 14.22
N PRO A 203 28.25 15.15 13.23
CA PRO A 203 28.30 14.70 11.83
C PRO A 203 29.74 14.64 11.32
N TYR A 204 30.16 13.52 10.72
CA TYR A 204 31.56 13.25 10.38
C TYR A 204 32.16 14.27 9.42
N LYS A 205 31.61 14.39 8.21
CA LYS A 205 32.19 15.23 7.15
C LYS A 205 32.16 16.71 7.50
N SER A 206 31.02 17.24 7.95
CA SER A 206 30.87 18.66 8.29
C SER A 206 31.64 19.08 9.55
N SER A 207 32.04 18.12 10.40
CA SER A 207 32.91 18.36 11.56
C SER A 207 34.40 18.19 11.24
N GLY A 208 34.79 18.10 9.96
CA GLY A 208 36.18 17.98 9.55
C GLY A 208 36.70 16.56 9.47
N GLY A 209 35.84 15.57 9.40
CA GLY A 209 36.23 14.18 9.18
C GLY A 209 37.10 13.99 7.92
N LYS A 210 38.14 13.19 8.03
CA LYS A 210 39.12 13.02 6.97
C LYS A 210 38.51 12.27 5.78
N MET A 211 38.59 12.88 4.59
CA MET A 211 38.16 12.30 3.32
C MET A 211 39.40 11.88 2.52
N VAL A 212 39.27 10.75 1.79
CA VAL A 212 40.33 10.22 0.92
C VAL A 212 39.75 9.92 -0.46
N TRP A 213 40.56 10.19 -1.51
CA TRP A 213 40.15 9.86 -2.87
C TRP A 213 40.13 8.35 -3.10
N ASN A 214 39.06 7.84 -3.66
CA ASN A 214 38.94 6.43 -4.05
C ASN A 214 38.93 6.29 -5.58
N GLU A 215 39.92 5.63 -6.14
CA GLU A 215 40.09 5.47 -7.59
C GLU A 215 38.99 4.63 -8.24
N GLU A 216 38.43 3.62 -7.54
CA GLU A 216 37.40 2.75 -8.10
C GLU A 216 36.05 3.46 -8.17
N LEU A 217 35.71 4.25 -7.15
CA LEU A 217 34.45 4.98 -7.06
C LEU A 217 34.53 6.38 -7.70
N GLN A 218 35.72 6.84 -8.10
CA GLN A 218 35.99 8.14 -8.69
C GLN A 218 35.43 9.29 -7.86
N ARG A 219 35.57 9.21 -6.54
CA ARG A 219 35.10 10.22 -5.58
C ARG A 219 35.82 10.14 -4.24
N GLU A 220 35.73 11.21 -3.46
CA GLU A 220 36.15 11.19 -2.06
C GLU A 220 35.19 10.36 -1.21
N ILE A 221 35.76 9.54 -0.31
CA ILE A 221 35.06 8.75 0.69
C ILE A 221 35.71 8.96 2.06
N PRO A 222 35.03 8.70 3.17
CA PRO A 222 35.62 8.75 4.51
C PRO A 222 36.84 7.82 4.62
N GLU A 223 37.85 8.25 5.39
CA GLU A 223 38.99 7.39 5.69
C GLU A 223 38.52 6.09 6.37
N GLY A 224 39.07 4.95 5.98
CA GLY A 224 38.69 3.62 6.47
C GLY A 224 37.50 2.98 5.74
N TRP A 225 36.78 3.71 4.87
CA TRP A 225 35.76 3.12 4.03
C TRP A 225 36.34 2.51 2.75
N THR A 226 35.66 1.54 2.18
CA THR A 226 36.17 0.78 1.02
C THR A 226 35.16 0.75 -0.14
N SER A 227 35.69 0.63 -1.36
CA SER A 227 34.90 0.19 -2.52
C SER A 227 34.60 -1.30 -2.40
N THR A 228 33.35 -1.67 -2.55
CA THR A 228 32.89 -3.05 -2.44
C THR A 228 31.88 -3.36 -3.53
N ARG A 229 31.88 -4.57 -4.05
CA ARG A 229 30.91 -5.02 -5.05
C ARG A 229 29.76 -5.75 -4.36
N LEU A 230 28.54 -5.68 -4.96
CA LEU A 230 27.38 -6.40 -4.40
C LEU A 230 27.66 -7.90 -4.20
N LYS A 231 28.37 -8.55 -5.14
CA LYS A 231 28.71 -9.98 -5.04
C LYS A 231 29.50 -10.34 -3.78
N ASP A 232 30.24 -9.38 -3.23
CA ASP A 232 31.14 -9.63 -2.08
C ASP A 232 30.37 -9.61 -0.74
N ILE A 233 29.11 -9.13 -0.75
CA ILE A 233 28.28 -9.04 0.45
C ILE A 233 26.99 -9.84 0.38
N ILE A 234 26.46 -10.13 -0.81
CA ILE A 234 25.16 -10.80 -0.94
C ILE A 234 25.25 -12.29 -0.71
N VAL A 235 24.23 -12.82 -0.07
CA VAL A 235 23.93 -14.24 0.04
C VAL A 235 22.63 -14.51 -0.72
N GLU A 236 22.67 -15.45 -1.66
CA GLU A 236 21.51 -15.83 -2.43
C GLU A 236 20.72 -16.93 -1.71
N ASN A 237 19.45 -16.70 -1.55
CA ASN A 237 18.53 -17.73 -1.08
C ASN A 237 18.26 -18.77 -2.20
N PRO A 238 17.86 -20.01 -1.85
CA PRO A 238 17.53 -21.04 -2.82
C PRO A 238 16.49 -20.57 -3.83
N LYS A 239 16.60 -20.97 -5.09
CA LYS A 239 15.57 -20.66 -6.09
C LYS A 239 14.25 -21.28 -5.69
N SER A 240 13.17 -20.47 -5.64
CA SER A 240 11.82 -20.98 -5.37
C SER A 240 11.34 -21.92 -6.48
N LYS A 241 10.53 -22.90 -6.08
CA LYS A 241 9.83 -23.82 -6.99
C LYS A 241 8.34 -23.44 -7.15
N ILE A 242 7.85 -22.47 -6.39
CA ILE A 242 6.43 -22.08 -6.35
C ILE A 242 6.15 -21.10 -7.48
N LYS A 243 5.22 -21.45 -8.37
CA LYS A 243 4.73 -20.54 -9.41
C LYS A 243 3.63 -19.65 -8.85
N VAL A 244 3.49 -18.45 -9.39
CA VAL A 244 2.41 -17.52 -9.01
C VAL A 244 1.03 -18.14 -9.21
N SER A 245 0.84 -18.93 -10.28
CA SER A 245 -0.41 -19.66 -10.58
C SER A 245 -0.81 -20.67 -9.50
N ASP A 246 0.12 -21.16 -8.73
CA ASP A 246 -0.11 -22.22 -7.75
C ASP A 246 -0.51 -21.66 -6.37
N VAL A 247 -0.43 -20.33 -6.21
CA VAL A 247 -0.73 -19.63 -4.95
C VAL A 247 -2.20 -19.24 -4.88
N LYS A 248 -2.90 -19.74 -3.87
CA LYS A 248 -4.34 -19.46 -3.66
C LYS A 248 -4.62 -18.10 -3.06
N ASN A 249 -3.62 -17.40 -2.55
CA ASN A 249 -3.74 -16.11 -1.87
C ASN A 249 -4.68 -16.14 -0.64
N ASP A 250 -4.64 -17.21 0.10
CA ASP A 250 -5.48 -17.51 1.28
C ASP A 250 -4.69 -17.74 2.57
N GLY A 251 -3.37 -17.49 2.53
CA GLY A 251 -2.46 -17.67 3.66
C GLY A 251 -2.17 -16.37 4.45
N GLU A 252 -1.34 -16.51 5.48
CA GLU A 252 -0.89 -15.40 6.33
C GLU A 252 0.53 -14.92 6.01
N ILE A 253 1.33 -15.75 5.31
CA ILE A 253 2.73 -15.45 4.99
C ILE A 253 2.80 -14.70 3.66
N PRO A 254 3.50 -13.54 3.58
CA PRO A 254 3.63 -12.79 2.34
C PRO A 254 4.41 -13.58 1.29
N PHE A 255 3.86 -13.59 0.07
CA PHE A 255 4.45 -14.23 -1.10
C PHE A 255 4.85 -13.19 -2.14
N PHE A 256 6.16 -13.02 -2.34
CA PHE A 256 6.72 -12.02 -3.22
C PHE A 256 6.78 -12.52 -4.67
N THR A 257 6.25 -11.72 -5.58
CA THR A 257 6.24 -11.99 -7.02
C THR A 257 7.10 -11.00 -7.77
N SER A 258 7.39 -11.27 -9.06
CA SER A 258 7.97 -10.29 -9.97
C SER A 258 6.96 -9.24 -10.48
N GLY A 259 5.74 -9.23 -9.96
CA GLY A 259 4.72 -8.20 -10.16
C GLY A 259 4.75 -7.13 -9.08
N VAL A 260 3.79 -6.22 -9.13
CA VAL A 260 3.59 -5.17 -8.10
C VAL A 260 2.98 -5.78 -6.84
N ASP A 261 2.07 -6.72 -7.00
CA ASP A 261 1.29 -7.29 -5.91
C ASP A 261 2.11 -8.28 -5.07
N ILE A 262 1.87 -8.25 -3.77
CA ILE A 262 2.33 -9.24 -2.81
C ILE A 262 1.12 -10.12 -2.50
N LEU A 263 1.25 -11.41 -2.80
CA LEU A 263 0.23 -12.41 -2.49
C LEU A 263 0.46 -12.99 -1.09
N SER A 264 -0.35 -13.97 -0.70
CA SER A 264 -0.21 -14.68 0.57
C SER A 264 -0.19 -16.21 0.37
N THR A 265 0.50 -16.89 1.27
CA THR A 265 0.62 -18.36 1.29
C THR A 265 0.69 -18.87 2.74
N ASN A 266 0.56 -20.18 2.91
CA ASN A 266 0.73 -20.83 4.23
C ASN A 266 2.12 -21.42 4.43
N GLU A 267 3.02 -21.30 3.45
CA GLU A 267 4.35 -21.90 3.47
C GLU A 267 5.43 -20.84 3.46
N SER A 268 6.39 -20.91 4.39
CA SER A 268 7.55 -20.02 4.46
C SER A 268 8.78 -20.70 3.84
N ILE A 269 9.50 -20.00 2.97
CA ILE A 269 10.77 -20.46 2.39
C ILE A 269 11.95 -19.79 3.08
N VAL A 270 11.79 -18.54 3.53
CA VAL A 270 12.86 -17.74 4.14
C VAL A 270 12.34 -16.99 5.36
N SER A 271 13.26 -16.64 6.25
CA SER A 271 13.00 -15.83 7.43
C SER A 271 14.04 -14.72 7.58
N GLY A 272 13.74 -13.71 8.38
CA GLY A 272 14.62 -12.57 8.61
C GLY A 272 14.50 -11.48 7.54
N LEU A 273 15.54 -10.65 7.41
CA LEU A 273 15.56 -9.55 6.42
C LEU A 273 16.04 -10.04 5.07
N ASN A 274 15.17 -10.02 4.09
CA ASN A 274 15.46 -10.42 2.72
C ASN A 274 15.01 -9.35 1.72
N CYS A 275 15.70 -9.29 0.59
CA CYS A 275 15.35 -8.45 -0.56
C CYS A 275 14.87 -9.34 -1.71
N TYR A 276 13.81 -8.91 -2.37
CA TYR A 276 13.12 -9.63 -3.44
C TYR A 276 13.15 -8.77 -4.70
N LEU A 277 13.90 -9.22 -5.71
CA LEU A 277 14.10 -8.53 -6.97
C LEU A 277 13.33 -9.22 -8.09
N ASN A 278 12.65 -8.44 -8.91
CA ASN A 278 12.05 -8.93 -10.13
C ASN A 278 13.14 -9.44 -11.08
N THR A 279 12.94 -10.60 -11.70
CA THR A 279 13.89 -11.12 -12.69
C THR A 279 13.44 -10.92 -14.14
N GLY A 280 12.19 -10.47 -14.34
CA GLY A 280 11.62 -10.16 -15.64
C GLY A 280 10.64 -9.00 -15.58
N GLY A 281 10.37 -8.38 -16.72
CA GLY A 281 9.50 -7.22 -16.84
C GLY A 281 10.16 -5.92 -16.40
N ASN A 282 9.48 -5.15 -15.54
CA ASN A 282 10.00 -3.91 -14.99
C ASN A 282 10.83 -4.18 -13.74
N ALA A 283 11.92 -3.44 -13.56
CA ALA A 283 12.74 -3.55 -12.36
C ALA A 283 11.96 -3.15 -11.12
N ASP A 284 11.98 -4.00 -10.11
CA ASP A 284 11.49 -3.69 -8.78
C ASP A 284 12.34 -4.37 -7.71
N VAL A 285 12.44 -3.71 -6.57
CA VAL A 285 13.10 -4.20 -5.36
C VAL A 285 12.12 -4.05 -4.22
N LYS A 286 11.78 -5.16 -3.61
CA LYS A 286 11.01 -5.22 -2.36
C LYS A 286 11.91 -5.75 -1.26
N TYR A 287 11.62 -5.44 -0.03
CA TYR A 287 12.28 -6.04 1.13
C TYR A 287 11.27 -6.30 2.24
N TYR A 288 11.56 -7.29 3.04
CA TYR A 288 10.67 -7.67 4.15
C TYR A 288 11.49 -8.30 5.28
N TYR A 289 11.10 -7.99 6.51
CA TYR A 289 11.64 -8.59 7.72
C TYR A 289 10.57 -9.52 8.33
N GLY A 290 10.82 -10.80 8.35
CA GLY A 290 9.89 -11.82 8.86
C GLY A 290 9.94 -13.10 8.03
N GLU A 291 8.97 -13.97 8.23
CA GLU A 291 8.78 -15.17 7.41
C GLU A 291 8.13 -14.80 6.07
N ALA A 292 8.64 -15.33 4.98
CA ALA A 292 8.15 -15.03 3.65
C ALA A 292 8.40 -16.16 2.65
N SER A 293 7.65 -16.11 1.55
CA SER A 293 7.85 -16.93 0.35
C SER A 293 7.99 -16.06 -0.88
N TYR A 294 8.40 -16.64 -2.00
CA TYR A 294 8.58 -15.94 -3.26
C TYR A 294 8.44 -16.87 -4.47
N SER A 295 8.13 -16.27 -5.62
CA SER A 295 7.90 -16.99 -6.87
C SER A 295 9.18 -17.45 -7.55
N THR A 296 9.05 -18.38 -8.51
CA THR A 296 10.13 -18.83 -9.40
C THR A 296 10.84 -17.69 -10.13
N ASP A 297 10.14 -16.58 -10.36
CA ASP A 297 10.60 -15.42 -11.13
C ASP A 297 11.07 -14.26 -10.23
N THR A 298 11.30 -14.56 -8.95
CA THR A 298 11.83 -13.62 -7.98
C THR A 298 13.22 -14.06 -7.53
N TRP A 299 14.17 -13.13 -7.56
CA TRP A 299 15.48 -13.35 -6.98
C TRP A 299 15.49 -12.86 -5.53
N CYS A 300 15.61 -13.80 -4.61
CA CYS A 300 15.67 -13.51 -3.19
C CYS A 300 17.12 -13.51 -2.70
N ILE A 301 17.56 -12.40 -2.13
CA ILE A 301 18.91 -12.22 -1.59
C ILE A 301 18.88 -11.58 -0.21
N THR A 302 19.90 -11.87 0.57
CA THR A 302 20.20 -11.21 1.84
C THR A 302 21.69 -10.89 1.89
N ALA A 303 22.21 -10.51 3.05
CA ALA A 303 23.65 -10.39 3.27
C ALA A 303 24.03 -11.01 4.64
N GLU A 304 25.29 -11.28 4.84
CA GLU A 304 25.79 -11.81 6.11
C GLU A 304 25.87 -10.70 7.18
N ASN A 305 25.82 -11.11 8.43
CA ASN A 305 26.00 -10.25 9.60
C ASN A 305 25.17 -8.97 9.54
N GLU A 306 25.73 -7.85 9.94
CA GLU A 306 25.11 -6.55 10.00
C GLU A 306 24.89 -5.90 8.62
N THR A 307 25.64 -6.31 7.59
CA THR A 307 25.49 -5.77 6.21
C THR A 307 24.11 -6.03 5.60
N LYS A 308 23.39 -7.05 6.11
CA LYS A 308 21.99 -7.29 5.71
C LYS A 308 21.07 -6.09 5.93
N TYR A 309 21.36 -5.25 6.92
CA TYR A 309 20.56 -4.05 7.22
C TYR A 309 20.88 -2.86 6.32
N ILE A 310 22.02 -2.91 5.58
CA ILE A 310 22.41 -1.91 4.58
C ILE A 310 21.87 -2.28 3.19
N LEU A 311 21.82 -3.56 2.86
CA LEU A 311 21.49 -4.08 1.52
C LEU A 311 20.17 -3.51 0.94
N PRO A 312 19.03 -3.43 1.69
CA PRO A 312 17.79 -2.87 1.16
C PRO A 312 17.95 -1.43 0.66
N PHE A 313 18.78 -0.63 1.34
CA PHE A 313 19.00 0.77 0.98
C PHE A 313 19.90 0.91 -0.24
N VAL A 314 20.97 0.13 -0.33
CA VAL A 314 21.84 0.07 -1.52
C VAL A 314 21.00 -0.26 -2.75
N LEU A 315 20.17 -1.31 -2.67
CA LEU A 315 19.32 -1.73 -3.79
C LEU A 315 18.26 -0.68 -4.14
N ASN A 316 17.66 -0.01 -3.16
CA ASN A 316 16.72 1.09 -3.42
C ASN A 316 17.37 2.28 -4.13
N LYS A 317 18.64 2.57 -3.88
CA LYS A 317 19.37 3.63 -4.60
C LYS A 317 19.69 3.25 -6.05
N ILE A 318 19.88 1.98 -6.32
CA ILE A 318 20.08 1.48 -7.69
C ILE A 318 18.78 1.44 -8.47
N LYS A 319 17.65 1.20 -7.80
CA LYS A 319 16.33 0.96 -8.41
C LYS A 319 15.94 1.96 -9.50
N PRO A 320 16.11 3.30 -9.37
CA PRO A 320 15.74 4.26 -10.42
C PRO A 320 16.48 4.06 -11.76
N SER A 321 17.69 3.52 -11.72
CA SER A 321 18.51 3.24 -12.91
C SER A 321 18.45 1.77 -13.34
N MET A 322 17.86 0.90 -12.53
CA MET A 322 17.94 -0.55 -12.68
C MET A 322 17.39 -1.04 -14.03
N ASP A 323 16.27 -0.51 -14.47
CA ASP A 323 15.66 -0.86 -15.77
C ASP A 323 16.56 -0.55 -16.97
N LYS A 324 17.35 0.51 -16.88
CA LYS A 324 18.22 0.96 -17.99
C LYS A 324 19.56 0.24 -18.00
N VAL A 325 20.10 -0.08 -16.83
CA VAL A 325 21.46 -0.60 -16.66
C VAL A 325 21.48 -2.12 -16.59
N PHE A 326 20.58 -2.72 -15.83
CA PHE A 326 20.65 -4.13 -15.47
C PHE A 326 19.58 -5.02 -16.11
N PHE A 327 18.60 -4.44 -16.83
CA PHE A 327 17.57 -5.21 -17.54
C PHE A 327 17.80 -5.16 -19.05
N GLN A 328 17.99 -6.34 -19.67
CA GLN A 328 18.28 -6.48 -21.09
C GLN A 328 17.33 -7.46 -21.76
N GLY A 329 17.07 -7.28 -23.05
CA GLY A 329 16.20 -8.11 -23.89
C GLY A 329 15.43 -7.28 -24.91
N THR A 330 15.10 -7.86 -26.07
CA THR A 330 14.37 -7.19 -27.18
C THR A 330 12.85 -7.29 -27.05
N GLY A 331 12.34 -8.16 -26.17
CA GLY A 331 10.93 -8.30 -25.87
C GLY A 331 10.73 -8.15 -24.37
N LEU A 332 10.49 -9.25 -23.66
CA LEU A 332 10.50 -9.25 -22.21
C LEU A 332 11.96 -9.06 -21.72
N ARG A 333 12.22 -7.97 -21.02
CA ARG A 333 13.54 -7.70 -20.45
C ARG A 333 13.77 -8.54 -19.20
N HIS A 334 15.01 -9.00 -19.02
CA HIS A 334 15.41 -9.82 -17.88
C HIS A 334 16.58 -9.19 -17.13
N LEU A 335 16.56 -9.35 -15.81
CA LEU A 335 17.61 -8.90 -14.92
C LEU A 335 18.91 -9.67 -15.23
N GLN A 336 19.95 -8.93 -15.56
CA GLN A 336 21.32 -9.44 -15.70
C GLN A 336 22.00 -9.52 -14.34
N LYS A 337 21.75 -10.61 -13.62
CA LYS A 337 22.23 -10.80 -12.23
C LYS A 337 23.75 -10.61 -12.13
N ASN A 338 24.52 -11.14 -13.10
CA ASN A 338 25.97 -11.01 -13.09
C ASN A 338 26.42 -9.56 -13.20
N LEU A 339 25.71 -8.74 -14.01
CA LEU A 339 26.02 -7.34 -14.13
C LEU A 339 25.69 -6.57 -12.83
N LEU A 340 24.54 -6.88 -12.21
CA LEU A 340 24.18 -6.27 -10.93
C LEU A 340 25.13 -6.68 -9.79
N ARG A 341 25.63 -7.92 -9.79
CA ARG A 341 26.63 -8.39 -8.82
C ARG A 341 27.93 -7.59 -8.86
N GLU A 342 28.33 -7.07 -10.03
CA GLU A 342 29.53 -6.23 -10.20
C GLU A 342 29.28 -4.74 -9.82
N TYR A 343 28.08 -4.36 -9.43
CA TYR A 343 27.81 -2.99 -9.00
C TYR A 343 28.65 -2.63 -7.78
N GLN A 344 29.43 -1.54 -7.90
CA GLN A 344 30.30 -1.02 -6.85
C GLN A 344 29.60 0.06 -6.04
N PHE A 345 29.82 0.02 -4.74
CA PHE A 345 29.34 1.04 -3.81
C PHE A 345 30.33 1.21 -2.65
N CYS A 346 30.19 2.29 -1.91
CA CYS A 346 31.01 2.57 -0.76
C CYS A 346 30.48 1.83 0.47
N LEU A 347 31.28 0.92 1.02
CA LEU A 347 30.97 0.19 2.25
C LEU A 347 31.70 0.87 3.43
N PRO A 348 30.97 1.21 4.51
CA PRO A 348 31.55 1.78 5.72
C PRO A 348 32.48 0.82 6.45
N ASP A 349 33.27 1.36 7.37
CA ASP A 349 33.96 0.54 8.34
C ASP A 349 32.97 -0.22 9.25
N SER A 350 33.47 -1.26 9.92
CA SER A 350 32.63 -2.20 10.69
C SER A 350 31.92 -1.55 11.87
N ASN A 351 32.39 -0.44 12.43
CA ASN A 351 31.78 0.23 13.57
C ASN A 351 30.56 1.02 13.10
N VAL A 352 30.69 1.79 12.03
CA VAL A 352 29.57 2.53 11.42
C VAL A 352 28.49 1.55 10.94
N VAL A 353 28.89 0.42 10.33
CA VAL A 353 27.94 -0.65 9.94
C VAL A 353 27.16 -1.14 11.16
N LYS A 354 27.83 -1.45 12.27
CA LYS A 354 27.17 -1.95 13.50
C LYS A 354 26.21 -0.92 14.10
N GLU A 355 26.59 0.35 14.18
CA GLU A 355 25.74 1.42 14.73
C GLU A 355 24.50 1.63 13.86
N PHE A 356 24.67 1.74 12.56
CA PHE A 356 23.52 1.84 11.64
C PHE A 356 22.62 0.61 11.71
N SER A 357 23.20 -0.57 11.76
CA SER A 357 22.46 -1.84 11.82
C SER A 357 21.60 -1.96 13.05
N LYS A 358 22.05 -1.43 14.19
CA LYS A 358 21.25 -1.37 15.42
C LYS A 358 19.98 -0.54 15.18
N LEU A 359 20.13 0.68 14.65
CA LEU A 359 18.99 1.55 14.33
C LEU A 359 18.06 0.92 13.31
N ALA A 360 18.61 0.42 12.19
CA ALA A 360 17.83 -0.18 11.13
C ALA A 360 17.11 -1.45 11.59
N SER A 361 17.75 -2.30 12.39
CA SER A 361 17.14 -3.49 12.97
C SER A 361 15.92 -3.15 13.83
N ASP A 362 16.02 -2.13 14.68
CA ASP A 362 14.90 -1.72 15.53
C ASP A 362 13.73 -1.17 14.70
N ILE A 363 14.04 -0.42 13.63
CA ILE A 363 13.04 0.07 12.67
C ILE A 363 12.34 -1.11 11.97
N PHE A 364 13.08 -2.05 11.40
CA PHE A 364 12.50 -3.20 10.69
C PHE A 364 11.66 -4.09 11.61
N LYS A 365 12.12 -4.34 12.84
CA LYS A 365 11.34 -5.08 13.85
C LYS A 365 10.05 -4.35 14.21
N LYS A 366 10.11 -3.02 14.39
CA LYS A 366 8.91 -2.23 14.68
C LYS A 366 7.92 -2.22 13.52
N GLN A 367 8.40 -2.09 12.29
CA GLN A 367 7.56 -2.19 11.08
C GLN A 367 6.88 -3.56 11.01
N HIS A 368 7.64 -4.64 11.20
CA HIS A 368 7.08 -6.01 11.22
C HIS A 368 6.01 -6.17 12.30
N CYS A 369 6.28 -5.75 13.53
CA CYS A 369 5.32 -5.83 14.64
C CYS A 369 4.01 -5.09 14.32
N LEU A 370 4.07 -3.90 13.71
CA LEU A 370 2.89 -3.12 13.33
C LEU A 370 2.11 -3.78 12.18
N LEU A 371 2.79 -4.39 11.22
CA LEU A 371 2.14 -5.13 10.13
C LEU A 371 1.44 -6.40 10.65
N GLU A 372 2.07 -7.13 11.56
CA GLU A 372 1.44 -8.30 12.20
C GLU A 372 0.25 -7.90 13.10
N GLU A 373 0.34 -6.75 13.79
CA GLU A 373 -0.81 -6.19 14.53
C GLU A 373 -1.96 -5.87 13.56
N ASN A 374 -1.66 -5.28 12.40
CA ASN A 374 -2.69 -4.98 11.40
C ASN A 374 -3.38 -6.23 10.86
N LYS A 375 -2.65 -7.30 10.56
CA LYS A 375 -3.26 -8.58 10.14
C LYS A 375 -4.28 -9.07 11.17
N LYS A 376 -3.93 -9.04 12.47
CA LYS A 376 -4.84 -9.44 13.55
C LYS A 376 -6.06 -8.54 13.65
N LEU A 377 -5.89 -7.21 13.49
CA LEU A 377 -6.99 -6.26 13.52
C LEU A 377 -7.92 -6.43 12.32
N GLU A 378 -7.38 -6.68 11.12
CA GLU A 378 -8.14 -6.96 9.91
C GLU A 378 -8.94 -8.26 10.04
N SER A 379 -8.33 -9.34 10.57
CA SER A 379 -9.01 -10.60 10.85
C SER A 379 -10.13 -10.42 11.88
N LEU A 380 -9.88 -9.64 12.94
CA LEU A 380 -10.89 -9.32 13.95
C LEU A 380 -12.06 -8.52 13.33
N LYS A 381 -11.75 -7.53 12.48
CA LYS A 381 -12.77 -6.76 11.76
C LYS A 381 -13.61 -7.65 10.85
N GLN A 382 -12.99 -8.52 10.08
CA GLN A 382 -13.67 -9.47 9.20
C GLN A 382 -14.59 -10.43 9.99
N PHE A 383 -14.17 -10.86 11.18
CA PHE A 383 -14.99 -11.67 12.07
C PHE A 383 -16.17 -10.90 12.67
N LEU A 384 -15.94 -9.68 13.16
CA LEU A 384 -16.97 -8.88 13.83
C LEU A 384 -18.00 -8.29 12.88
N LEU A 385 -17.60 -7.90 11.67
CA LEU A 385 -18.45 -7.21 10.70
C LEU A 385 -19.78 -7.97 10.44
N PRO A 386 -19.79 -9.25 10.04
CA PRO A 386 -21.04 -9.98 9.81
C PRO A 386 -21.86 -10.16 11.09
N LEU A 387 -21.23 -10.36 12.23
CA LEU A 387 -21.96 -10.55 13.51
C LEU A 387 -22.70 -9.28 13.93
N LEU A 388 -22.05 -8.12 13.77
CA LEU A 388 -22.65 -6.81 14.08
C LEU A 388 -23.71 -6.42 13.05
N MET A 389 -23.48 -6.69 11.75
CA MET A 389 -24.42 -6.34 10.68
C MET A 389 -25.66 -7.23 10.64
N ASN A 390 -25.58 -8.45 11.18
CA ASN A 390 -26.73 -9.34 11.32
C ASN A 390 -27.46 -9.20 12.66
N GLY A 391 -26.93 -8.40 13.60
CA GLY A 391 -27.48 -8.27 14.94
C GLY A 391 -27.31 -9.51 15.81
N GLN A 392 -26.35 -10.41 15.47
CA GLN A 392 -26.02 -11.59 16.28
C GLN A 392 -25.25 -11.21 17.55
N VAL A 393 -24.53 -10.10 17.50
CA VAL A 393 -23.82 -9.50 18.64
C VAL A 393 -24.28 -8.06 18.79
N THR A 394 -24.54 -7.68 20.04
CA THR A 394 -24.88 -6.29 20.39
C THR A 394 -23.66 -5.61 21.04
N VAL A 395 -23.45 -4.35 20.69
CA VAL A 395 -22.45 -3.53 21.38
C VAL A 395 -23.05 -3.08 22.71
N GLY A 396 -22.48 -3.52 23.82
CA GLY A 396 -22.86 -3.12 25.16
C GLY A 396 -22.72 -1.61 25.42
N GLU A 397 -23.21 -1.17 26.58
CA GLU A 397 -23.01 0.22 27.04
C GLU A 397 -21.59 0.45 27.55
#